data_fb44a8a3448f2877f3cdb04ff99ea191
#
_entry.id   fb44a8a3448f2877f3cdb04ff99ea191
#
_cell.length_a   1.000
_cell.length_b   1.000
_cell.length_c   1.000
_cell.angle_alpha   90.00
_cell.angle_beta   90.00
_cell.angle_gamma   90.00
#
_symmetry.space_group_name_H-M   'P 1'
#
loop_
_entity.id
_entity.type
_entity.pdbx_description
1 polymer ?
#
loop_
_entity_poly.entity_id
_entity_poly.type
_entity_poly.pdbx_seq_one_letter_code
_entity_poly.pdbx_strand_id
1 'polypeptide(L)'
;MRQSFKVSFYLRSNYENKEGKSPVMLRIFLGGAMSNLGSTKIFVDKAQSNSRTSRQKGRSSEALAVNASLDAISASLHSLYHKYQDDQTISVDKLRSAYLGQIQEFSTFLPVFDKFIDDIRQRVGHTISKESLQKYSVLRRHFFEFLVHRYKRKDIGLMEFTPAIIQDFELYLTTVALCAYNTAVKKMKTLKTVTIYALKRGYLLQDPFRDHHFHLAPVDRGFLTDEEILRIANKELTIPRLELVRDLFLFSCFTGLAYIDVANLRREHLVTLDGKVWIMTRRKKTSVESNILLLDIPKAIIEKYSSSTTSQDGKLFPILSNQKMNAYLKEIADLCGVQKRLTFHLARHTFATMSLSKGVPMESVSKMLGHTNIKTTQIYARITSKKIEHDMEQLAGKLNKFNEAMGL
;
A
#
# COMPACT_ATOMS: atom_id res chain seq x y z
N MET A 1 16.20 42.04 8.81
CA MET A 1 16.31 42.96 7.63
C MET A 1 15.15 42.63 6.69
N ARG A 2 14.41 43.64 6.23
CA ARG A 2 13.37 43.45 5.19
C ARG A 2 14.05 43.07 3.88
N GLN A 3 13.67 41.91 3.30
CA GLN A 3 14.20 41.49 2.01
C GLN A 3 13.58 42.37 0.90
N SER A 4 14.39 42.79 -0.08
CA SER A 4 13.89 43.54 -1.23
C SER A 4 13.05 42.66 -2.13
N PHE A 5 11.80 43.08 -2.41
CA PHE A 5 10.88 42.39 -3.32
C PHE A 5 10.73 43.20 -4.61
N LYS A 6 10.81 42.55 -5.76
CA LYS A 6 10.67 43.21 -7.08
C LYS A 6 9.90 42.31 -8.05
N VAL A 7 8.93 42.90 -8.74
CA VAL A 7 8.22 42.29 -9.87
C VAL A 7 8.84 42.81 -11.17
N SER A 8 9.09 41.94 -12.12
CA SER A 8 9.70 42.31 -13.40
C SER A 8 8.98 41.60 -14.56
N PHE A 9 8.68 42.39 -15.59
CA PHE A 9 8.13 41.88 -16.86
C PHE A 9 9.22 41.87 -17.92
N TYR A 10 9.18 40.90 -18.84
CA TYR A 10 10.06 40.85 -20.00
C TYR A 10 9.36 40.20 -21.19
N LEU A 11 9.76 40.56 -22.40
CA LEU A 11 9.20 39.96 -23.61
C LEU A 11 9.94 38.70 -23.98
N ARG A 12 9.21 37.71 -24.45
CA ARG A 12 9.81 36.49 -25.01
C ARG A 12 10.27 36.79 -26.43
N SER A 13 11.57 36.92 -26.65
CA SER A 13 12.17 37.39 -27.92
C SER A 13 12.00 36.45 -29.11
N ASN A 14 11.79 35.17 -28.87
CA ASN A 14 11.79 34.08 -29.87
C ASN A 14 10.41 33.50 -30.16
N TYR A 15 9.34 34.23 -29.83
CA TYR A 15 7.97 33.81 -30.13
C TYR A 15 7.09 35.01 -30.38
N GLU A 16 6.36 34.97 -31.49
CA GLU A 16 5.30 35.89 -31.84
C GLU A 16 4.04 35.11 -32.20
N ASN A 17 2.89 35.65 -31.86
CA ASN A 17 1.61 35.04 -32.20
C ASN A 17 1.27 35.34 -33.68
N LYS A 18 0.11 34.86 -34.17
CA LYS A 18 -0.34 35.07 -35.57
C LYS A 18 -0.54 36.56 -35.93
N GLU A 19 -0.62 37.44 -34.95
CA GLU A 19 -0.80 38.88 -35.09
C GLU A 19 0.53 39.65 -34.97
N GLY A 20 1.69 38.96 -34.89
CA GLY A 20 3.03 39.57 -34.72
C GLY A 20 3.29 40.12 -33.32
N LYS A 21 2.47 39.74 -32.33
CA LYS A 21 2.62 40.20 -30.94
C LYS A 21 3.40 39.17 -30.09
N SER A 22 4.27 39.66 -29.21
CA SER A 22 5.07 38.83 -28.28
C SER A 22 4.43 38.74 -26.90
N PRO A 23 4.43 37.55 -26.22
CA PRO A 23 3.88 37.43 -24.89
C PRO A 23 4.79 38.08 -23.85
N VAL A 24 4.17 38.78 -22.90
CA VAL A 24 4.84 39.35 -21.74
C VAL A 24 5.03 38.23 -20.69
N MET A 25 6.27 38.00 -20.32
CA MET A 25 6.67 37.04 -19.31
C MET A 25 6.84 37.74 -17.95
N LEU A 26 6.58 37.01 -16.89
CA LEU A 26 6.60 37.50 -15.49
C LEU A 26 7.65 36.78 -14.69
N ARG A 27 8.44 37.53 -13.91
CA ARG A 27 9.38 37.02 -12.92
C ARG A 27 9.39 37.88 -11.67
N ILE A 28 9.69 37.27 -10.55
CA ILE A 28 9.81 37.95 -9.25
C ILE A 28 11.18 37.74 -8.66
N PHE A 29 11.63 38.69 -7.86
CA PHE A 29 12.89 38.66 -7.10
C PHE A 29 12.58 38.91 -5.63
N LEU A 30 13.25 38.18 -4.75
CA LEU A 30 13.20 38.34 -3.30
C LEU A 30 14.56 38.06 -2.70
N GLY A 31 15.17 39.04 -2.04
CA GLY A 31 16.45 38.86 -1.35
C GLY A 31 17.58 38.33 -2.24
N GLY A 32 17.60 38.68 -3.54
CA GLY A 32 18.55 38.19 -4.53
C GLY A 32 18.18 36.90 -5.24
N ALA A 33 17.23 36.11 -4.72
CA ALA A 33 16.70 34.94 -5.41
C ALA A 33 15.66 35.34 -6.48
N MET A 34 15.56 34.59 -7.58
CA MET A 34 14.64 34.84 -8.69
C MET A 34 13.80 33.60 -9.01
N SER A 35 12.50 33.81 -9.30
CA SER A 35 11.64 32.78 -9.86
C SER A 35 10.88 33.30 -11.08
N ASN A 36 10.78 32.44 -12.11
CA ASN A 36 10.00 32.72 -13.33
C ASN A 36 8.58 32.18 -13.14
N LEU A 37 7.58 33.06 -13.28
CA LEU A 37 6.17 32.71 -13.13
C LEU A 37 5.51 32.32 -14.46
N GLY A 38 6.23 32.44 -15.58
CA GLY A 38 5.73 32.11 -16.92
C GLY A 38 5.10 33.27 -17.65
N SER A 39 4.20 32.97 -18.60
CA SER A 39 3.50 33.98 -19.41
C SER A 39 2.34 34.60 -18.63
N THR A 40 2.21 35.93 -18.74
CA THR A 40 1.03 36.68 -18.24
C THR A 40 -0.21 36.46 -19.08
N LYS A 41 -0.09 35.79 -20.23
CA LYS A 41 -1.11 35.72 -21.33
C LYS A 41 -1.46 37.07 -21.95
N ILE A 42 -0.72 38.13 -21.66
CA ILE A 42 -0.82 39.46 -22.29
C ILE A 42 0.19 39.50 -23.40
N PHE A 43 -0.22 39.98 -24.57
CA PHE A 43 0.61 40.08 -25.75
C PHE A 43 0.76 41.55 -26.12
N VAL A 44 1.98 41.97 -26.51
CA VAL A 44 2.30 43.35 -26.89
C VAL A 44 3.10 43.36 -28.20
N ASP A 45 2.92 44.43 -28.98
CA ASP A 45 3.77 44.69 -30.13
C ASP A 45 5.17 45.06 -29.70
N LYS A 46 6.16 44.30 -30.15
CA LYS A 46 7.56 44.50 -29.81
C LYS A 46 8.11 45.85 -30.20
N ALA A 47 7.70 46.40 -31.38
CA ALA A 47 8.08 47.72 -31.87
C ALA A 47 7.52 48.85 -31.01
N GLN A 48 6.31 48.66 -30.49
CA GLN A 48 5.59 49.63 -29.67
C GLN A 48 5.79 49.41 -28.16
N SER A 49 6.65 48.47 -27.76
CA SER A 49 6.93 48.21 -26.37
C SER A 49 8.14 48.98 -25.82
N ASN A 50 8.12 49.24 -24.52
CA ASN A 50 9.28 49.79 -23.81
C ASN A 50 10.22 48.62 -23.43
N SER A 51 11.45 48.63 -23.93
CA SER A 51 12.43 47.53 -23.71
C SER A 51 12.79 47.25 -22.25
N ARG A 52 12.68 48.22 -21.35
CA ARG A 52 13.00 48.09 -19.90
C ARG A 52 11.82 47.61 -19.06
N THR A 53 10.59 48.07 -19.40
CA THR A 53 9.41 47.80 -18.57
C THR A 53 8.44 46.82 -19.20
N SER A 54 8.65 46.45 -20.50
CA SER A 54 7.77 45.60 -21.30
C SER A 54 6.32 46.11 -21.38
N ARG A 55 6.14 47.42 -21.19
CA ARG A 55 4.87 48.11 -21.28
C ARG A 55 4.67 48.66 -22.70
N GLN A 56 3.42 48.75 -23.14
CA GLN A 56 3.08 49.28 -24.44
C GLN A 56 3.20 50.81 -24.40
N LYS A 57 3.88 51.40 -25.42
CA LYS A 57 4.03 52.85 -25.59
C LYS A 57 2.73 53.44 -26.13
N GLY A 58 2.51 54.74 -25.87
CA GLY A 58 1.35 55.46 -26.36
C GLY A 58 0.19 55.54 -25.37
N ARG A 59 -0.89 56.22 -25.80
CA ARG A 59 -2.12 56.47 -24.99
C ARG A 59 -3.35 55.93 -25.66
N SER A 60 -3.22 54.98 -26.59
CA SER A 60 -4.37 54.28 -27.16
C SER A 60 -5.14 53.51 -26.10
N SER A 61 -6.42 53.27 -26.28
CA SER A 61 -7.24 52.49 -25.36
C SER A 61 -6.67 51.08 -25.12
N GLU A 62 -6.10 50.47 -26.16
CA GLU A 62 -5.43 49.17 -26.08
C GLU A 62 -4.14 49.25 -25.23
N ALA A 63 -3.30 50.27 -25.45
CA ALA A 63 -2.09 50.46 -24.65
C ALA A 63 -2.39 50.67 -23.16
N LEU A 64 -3.42 51.44 -22.87
CA LEU A 64 -3.87 51.68 -21.48
C LEU A 64 -4.42 50.40 -20.86
N ALA A 65 -5.22 49.62 -21.57
CA ALA A 65 -5.78 48.34 -21.07
C ALA A 65 -4.68 47.31 -20.78
N VAL A 66 -3.71 47.15 -21.68
CA VAL A 66 -2.53 46.27 -21.49
C VAL A 66 -1.74 46.69 -20.26
N ASN A 67 -1.41 47.98 -20.13
CA ASN A 67 -0.64 48.50 -19.03
C ASN A 67 -1.37 48.35 -17.69
N ALA A 68 -2.70 48.63 -17.67
CA ALA A 68 -3.53 48.43 -16.47
C ALA A 68 -3.56 46.94 -16.02
N SER A 69 -3.62 46.02 -16.99
CA SER A 69 -3.55 44.58 -16.69
C SER A 69 -2.20 44.17 -16.07
N LEU A 70 -1.08 44.73 -16.56
CA LEU A 70 0.24 44.50 -15.98
C LEU A 70 0.37 45.12 -14.58
N ASP A 71 -0.24 46.29 -14.36
CA ASP A 71 -0.29 46.93 -13.04
C ASP A 71 -1.11 46.13 -12.05
N ALA A 72 -2.23 45.56 -12.45
CA ALA A 72 -3.06 44.67 -11.62
C ALA A 72 -2.28 43.42 -11.17
N ILE A 73 -1.53 42.80 -12.11
CA ILE A 73 -0.64 41.66 -11.78
C ILE A 73 0.41 42.09 -10.76
N SER A 74 1.06 43.21 -10.98
CA SER A 74 2.09 43.72 -10.06
C SER A 74 1.50 44.01 -8.66
N ALA A 75 0.35 44.67 -8.60
CA ALA A 75 -0.34 44.97 -7.35
C ALA A 75 -0.75 43.70 -6.58
N SER A 76 -1.25 42.68 -7.28
CA SER A 76 -1.58 41.38 -6.70
C SER A 76 -0.36 40.71 -6.07
N LEU A 77 0.79 40.72 -6.75
CA LEU A 77 2.04 40.16 -6.24
C LEU A 77 2.60 40.95 -5.04
N HIS A 78 2.50 42.27 -5.06
CA HIS A 78 2.86 43.12 -3.91
C HIS A 78 1.93 42.87 -2.70
N SER A 79 0.63 42.69 -2.93
CA SER A 79 -0.31 42.31 -1.87
C SER A 79 0.04 40.98 -1.24
N LEU A 80 0.38 39.96 -2.06
CA LEU A 80 0.85 38.68 -1.58
C LEU A 80 2.15 38.79 -0.78
N TYR A 81 3.10 39.59 -1.26
CA TYR A 81 4.34 39.85 -0.51
C TYR A 81 4.05 40.49 0.84
N HIS A 82 3.21 41.52 0.92
CA HIS A 82 2.82 42.17 2.18
C HIS A 82 2.13 41.20 3.14
N LYS A 83 1.29 40.30 2.62
CA LYS A 83 0.62 39.28 3.42
C LYS A 83 1.62 38.31 4.12
N TYR A 84 2.73 38.02 3.46
CA TYR A 84 3.72 37.05 3.96
C TYR A 84 5.04 37.69 4.43
N GLN A 85 5.20 39.02 4.41
CA GLN A 85 6.46 39.70 4.74
C GLN A 85 6.96 39.46 6.16
N ASP A 86 6.06 39.20 7.12
CA ASP A 86 6.37 38.93 8.51
C ASP A 86 6.64 37.45 8.78
N ASP A 87 6.47 36.60 7.78
CA ASP A 87 6.75 35.17 7.86
C ASP A 87 8.25 34.93 7.63
N GLN A 88 8.95 34.43 8.66
CA GLN A 88 10.38 34.11 8.58
C GLN A 88 10.73 33.05 7.50
N THR A 89 9.72 32.35 6.98
CA THR A 89 9.86 31.32 5.93
C THR A 89 9.51 31.84 4.52
N ILE A 90 9.37 33.16 4.34
CA ILE A 90 9.06 33.73 3.04
C ILE A 90 10.16 33.42 2.02
N SER A 91 9.78 32.87 0.88
CA SER A 91 10.66 32.56 -0.24
C SER A 91 10.04 32.92 -1.58
N VAL A 92 10.85 33.01 -2.63
CA VAL A 92 10.38 33.26 -3.99
C VAL A 92 9.40 32.19 -4.45
N ASP A 93 9.66 30.92 -4.11
CA ASP A 93 8.82 29.78 -4.49
C ASP A 93 7.49 29.81 -3.73
N LYS A 94 7.46 30.27 -2.48
CA LYS A 94 6.23 30.46 -1.72
C LYS A 94 5.34 31.53 -2.34
N LEU A 95 5.93 32.65 -2.74
CA LEU A 95 5.20 33.72 -3.45
C LEU A 95 4.71 33.28 -4.81
N ARG A 96 5.51 32.51 -5.55
CA ARG A 96 5.10 31.89 -6.82
C ARG A 96 3.90 30.98 -6.63
N SER A 97 3.97 30.04 -5.68
CA SER A 97 2.88 29.11 -5.39
C SER A 97 1.60 29.81 -4.96
N ALA A 98 1.72 30.86 -4.14
CA ALA A 98 0.58 31.68 -3.73
C ALA A 98 -0.06 32.42 -4.92
N TYR A 99 0.75 33.00 -5.81
CA TYR A 99 0.26 33.71 -7.00
C TYR A 99 -0.41 32.80 -8.01
N LEU A 100 0.14 31.59 -8.21
CA LEU A 100 -0.43 30.58 -9.12
C LEU A 100 -1.67 29.86 -8.56
N GLY A 101 -2.17 30.28 -7.38
CA GLY A 101 -3.28 29.63 -6.70
C GLY A 101 -2.90 28.27 -6.07
N GLN A 102 -1.60 27.96 -6.05
CA GLN A 102 -1.03 26.81 -5.35
C GLN A 102 -0.78 27.20 -3.90
N ILE A 103 -1.80 27.70 -3.20
CA ILE A 103 -1.68 27.99 -1.77
C ILE A 103 -1.41 26.65 -1.10
N GLN A 104 -0.24 26.51 -0.50
CA GLN A 104 0.00 25.39 0.40
C GLN A 104 -0.92 25.59 1.61
N GLU A 105 -2.00 24.83 1.66
CA GLU A 105 -2.92 24.74 2.82
C GLU A 105 -2.11 24.39 4.09
N PHE A 106 -0.95 23.75 3.91
CA PHE A 106 -0.05 23.32 4.97
C PHE A 106 1.38 23.81 4.72
N SER A 107 2.07 24.24 5.77
CA SER A 107 3.50 24.58 5.76
C SER A 107 4.40 23.43 6.17
N THR A 108 3.86 22.44 6.91
CA THR A 108 4.58 21.30 7.48
C THR A 108 3.92 19.97 7.12
N PHE A 109 4.63 18.84 7.31
CA PHE A 109 4.22 17.55 6.79
C PHE A 109 3.19 16.81 7.66
N LEU A 110 3.26 16.91 8.98
CA LEU A 110 2.35 16.17 9.85
C LEU A 110 0.88 16.56 9.68
N PRO A 111 0.49 17.84 9.50
CA PRO A 111 -0.88 18.22 9.19
C PRO A 111 -1.37 17.62 7.85
N VAL A 112 -0.50 17.50 6.85
CA VAL A 112 -0.82 16.81 5.58
C VAL A 112 -1.08 15.34 5.83
N PHE A 113 -0.27 14.72 6.69
CA PHE A 113 -0.47 13.32 7.08
C PHE A 113 -1.78 13.14 7.85
N ASP A 114 -2.09 14.05 8.78
CA ASP A 114 -3.34 14.00 9.55
C ASP A 114 -4.56 14.16 8.63
N LYS A 115 -4.52 15.10 7.67
CA LYS A 115 -5.57 15.24 6.64
C LYS A 115 -5.73 13.96 5.79
N PHE A 116 -4.63 13.33 5.40
CA PHE A 116 -4.68 12.04 4.72
C PHE A 116 -5.38 10.97 5.57
N ILE A 117 -5.06 10.89 6.87
CA ILE A 117 -5.70 9.95 7.79
C ILE A 117 -7.20 10.23 7.91
N ASP A 118 -7.61 11.50 7.95
CA ASP A 118 -9.03 11.88 8.02
C ASP A 118 -9.79 11.52 6.75
N ASP A 119 -9.19 11.74 5.57
CA ASP A 119 -9.76 11.31 4.28
C ASP A 119 -9.90 9.77 4.21
N ILE A 120 -8.93 9.02 4.78
CA ILE A 120 -9.00 7.55 4.90
C ILE A 120 -10.09 7.14 5.89
N ARG A 121 -10.24 7.83 7.02
CA ARG A 121 -11.24 7.54 8.06
C ARG A 121 -12.67 7.61 7.51
N GLN A 122 -12.97 8.57 6.65
CA GLN A 122 -14.27 8.69 5.99
C GLN A 122 -14.60 7.49 5.08
N ARG A 123 -13.59 6.75 4.62
CA ARG A 123 -13.76 5.58 3.75
C ARG A 123 -13.83 4.25 4.52
N VAL A 124 -13.65 4.28 5.83
CA VAL A 124 -13.72 3.07 6.67
C VAL A 124 -15.14 2.50 6.65
N GLY A 125 -15.24 1.19 6.42
CA GLY A 125 -16.52 0.50 6.28
C GLY A 125 -17.07 0.47 4.84
N HIS A 126 -16.57 1.33 3.95
CA HIS A 126 -16.93 1.32 2.52
C HIS A 126 -15.84 0.66 1.67
N THR A 127 -14.69 1.30 1.56
CA THR A 127 -13.58 0.84 0.70
C THR A 127 -12.31 0.49 1.46
N ILE A 128 -12.23 0.83 2.74
CA ILE A 128 -11.05 0.65 3.59
C ILE A 128 -11.42 -0.02 4.90
N SER A 129 -10.59 -0.96 5.36
CA SER A 129 -10.78 -1.63 6.65
C SER A 129 -10.23 -0.78 7.82
N LYS A 130 -10.75 -1.02 9.05
CA LYS A 130 -10.26 -0.38 10.28
C LYS A 130 -8.76 -0.65 10.50
N GLU A 131 -8.29 -1.85 10.19
CA GLU A 131 -6.88 -2.25 10.31
C GLU A 131 -6.00 -1.45 9.33
N SER A 132 -6.54 -1.12 8.15
CA SER A 132 -5.83 -0.27 7.18
C SER A 132 -5.70 1.18 7.66
N LEU A 133 -6.71 1.72 8.34
CA LEU A 133 -6.61 3.03 8.99
C LEU A 133 -5.57 3.01 10.13
N GLN A 134 -5.63 1.98 10.99
CA GLN A 134 -4.73 1.85 12.13
C GLN A 134 -3.25 1.84 11.71
N LYS A 135 -2.88 1.19 10.59
CA LYS A 135 -1.49 1.20 10.11
C LYS A 135 -0.97 2.60 9.80
N TYR A 136 -1.82 3.50 9.28
CA TYR A 136 -1.44 4.89 9.01
C TYR A 136 -1.26 5.69 10.31
N SER A 137 -2.16 5.52 11.27
CA SER A 137 -2.06 6.16 12.59
C SER A 137 -0.79 5.73 13.34
N VAL A 138 -0.46 4.42 13.31
CA VAL A 138 0.78 3.91 13.88
C VAL A 138 2.01 4.47 13.16
N LEU A 139 1.99 4.55 11.83
CA LEU A 139 3.09 5.12 11.06
C LEU A 139 3.29 6.61 11.36
N ARG A 140 2.20 7.37 11.44
CA ARG A 140 2.22 8.80 11.79
C ARG A 140 2.90 9.02 13.14
N ARG A 141 2.59 8.19 14.15
CA ARG A 141 3.23 8.23 15.46
C ARG A 141 4.73 7.96 15.36
N HIS A 142 5.15 6.88 14.67
CA HIS A 142 6.58 6.58 14.49
C HIS A 142 7.31 7.70 13.74
N PHE A 143 6.65 8.36 12.78
CA PHE A 143 7.26 9.47 12.06
C PHE A 143 7.44 10.70 12.98
N PHE A 144 6.46 10.99 13.83
CA PHE A 144 6.58 12.03 14.86
C PHE A 144 7.73 11.73 15.85
N GLU A 145 7.77 10.49 16.37
CA GLU A 145 8.83 10.04 17.30
C GLU A 145 10.22 10.15 16.65
N PHE A 146 10.34 9.83 15.37
CA PHE A 146 11.55 10.01 14.59
C PHE A 146 11.98 11.49 14.53
N LEU A 147 11.07 12.40 14.20
CA LEU A 147 11.39 13.83 14.12
C LEU A 147 11.88 14.36 15.46
N VAL A 148 11.22 13.98 16.55
CA VAL A 148 11.65 14.35 17.91
C VAL A 148 13.01 13.76 18.24
N HIS A 149 13.24 12.48 17.92
CA HIS A 149 14.50 11.79 18.24
C HIS A 149 15.67 12.37 17.46
N ARG A 150 15.54 12.46 16.12
CA ARG A 150 16.64 12.80 15.20
C ARG A 150 16.87 14.31 15.09
N TYR A 151 15.80 15.09 14.96
CA TYR A 151 15.84 16.52 14.66
C TYR A 151 15.48 17.43 15.83
N LYS A 152 15.02 16.88 16.97
CA LYS A 152 14.52 17.64 18.13
C LYS A 152 13.37 18.60 17.76
N ARG A 153 12.59 18.26 16.76
CA ARG A 153 11.46 19.03 16.23
C ARG A 153 10.16 18.24 16.32
N LYS A 154 9.04 18.92 16.49
CA LYS A 154 7.71 18.31 16.50
C LYS A 154 7.16 18.06 15.10
N ASP A 155 7.68 18.76 14.09
CA ASP A 155 7.28 18.63 12.69
C ASP A 155 8.41 19.09 11.76
N ILE A 156 8.23 18.87 10.45
CA ILE A 156 9.20 19.26 9.41
C ILE A 156 8.49 20.04 8.30
N GLY A 157 9.15 21.09 7.78
CA GLY A 157 8.65 21.86 6.64
C GLY A 157 8.51 21.01 5.38
N LEU A 158 7.46 21.25 4.60
CA LEU A 158 7.23 20.52 3.34
C LEU A 158 8.39 20.68 2.36
N MET A 159 9.08 21.82 2.36
CA MET A 159 10.27 22.07 1.53
C MET A 159 11.52 21.32 2.04
N GLU A 160 11.55 21.01 3.34
CA GLU A 160 12.64 20.23 3.95
C GLU A 160 12.44 18.71 3.78
N PHE A 161 11.27 18.27 3.29
CA PHE A 161 10.93 16.86 3.15
C PHE A 161 11.60 16.24 1.93
N THR A 162 12.90 15.96 2.06
CA THR A 162 13.82 15.51 1.01
C THR A 162 14.09 13.99 1.09
N PRO A 163 14.77 13.40 0.07
CA PRO A 163 15.22 12.01 0.13
C PRO A 163 16.09 11.67 1.35
N ALA A 164 16.85 12.63 1.88
CA ALA A 164 17.66 12.44 3.09
C ALA A 164 16.79 12.12 4.31
N ILE A 165 15.65 12.80 4.47
CA ILE A 165 14.68 12.50 5.54
C ILE A 165 14.13 11.08 5.44
N ILE A 166 13.92 10.58 4.22
CA ILE A 166 13.44 9.21 3.96
C ILE A 166 14.49 8.19 4.41
N GLN A 167 15.76 8.41 4.08
CA GLN A 167 16.87 7.56 4.49
C GLN A 167 17.06 7.56 6.02
N ASP A 168 17.04 8.74 6.64
CA ASP A 168 17.12 8.88 8.11
C ASP A 168 15.95 8.21 8.82
N PHE A 169 14.73 8.27 8.26
CA PHE A 169 13.58 7.58 8.83
C PHE A 169 13.69 6.06 8.71
N GLU A 170 14.19 5.54 7.60
CA GLU A 170 14.45 4.10 7.43
C GLU A 170 15.49 3.61 8.45
N LEU A 171 16.58 4.35 8.63
CA LEU A 171 17.59 4.06 9.63
C LEU A 171 16.99 4.07 11.04
N TYR A 172 16.20 5.10 11.39
CA TYR A 172 15.50 5.16 12.67
C TYR A 172 14.59 3.95 12.91
N LEU A 173 13.82 3.52 11.90
CA LEU A 173 12.93 2.37 12.02
C LEU A 173 13.68 1.09 12.37
N THR A 174 14.88 0.91 11.84
CA THR A 174 15.68 -0.31 12.06
C THR A 174 16.54 -0.26 13.32
N THR A 175 17.14 0.88 13.62
CA THR A 175 18.15 1.02 14.71
C THR A 175 17.56 1.48 16.04
N VAL A 176 16.54 2.35 16.02
CA VAL A 176 15.94 2.94 17.23
C VAL A 176 14.58 2.32 17.53
N ALA A 177 13.69 2.26 16.54
CA ALA A 177 12.38 1.62 16.69
C ALA A 177 12.45 0.09 16.62
N LEU A 178 13.62 -0.50 16.41
CA LEU A 178 13.92 -1.93 16.38
C LEU A 178 12.93 -2.74 15.53
N CYS A 179 12.48 -2.16 14.44
CA CYS A 179 11.60 -2.85 13.50
C CYS A 179 12.37 -3.91 12.72
N ALA A 180 11.85 -5.13 12.64
CA ALA A 180 12.35 -6.11 11.69
C ALA A 180 12.35 -5.55 10.26
N TYR A 181 13.35 -5.90 9.46
CA TYR A 181 13.60 -5.33 8.11
C TYR A 181 12.35 -5.22 7.25
N ASN A 182 11.62 -6.32 7.04
CA ASN A 182 10.39 -6.30 6.24
C ASN A 182 9.28 -5.42 6.84
N THR A 183 9.29 -5.19 8.14
CA THR A 183 8.35 -4.28 8.82
C THR A 183 8.71 -2.84 8.52
N ALA A 184 10.01 -2.49 8.57
CA ALA A 184 10.50 -1.18 8.18
C ALA A 184 10.16 -0.88 6.72
N VAL A 185 10.48 -1.79 5.78
CA VAL A 185 10.14 -1.64 4.35
C VAL A 185 8.63 -1.45 4.14
N LYS A 186 7.76 -2.17 4.85
CA LYS A 186 6.31 -1.99 4.75
C LYS A 186 5.86 -0.62 5.27
N LYS A 187 6.48 -0.12 6.35
CA LYS A 187 6.22 1.22 6.87
C LYS A 187 6.67 2.29 5.86
N MET A 188 7.84 2.12 5.25
CA MET A 188 8.34 3.00 4.19
C MET A 188 7.39 3.03 2.97
N LYS A 189 6.92 1.87 2.50
CA LYS A 189 5.89 1.79 1.44
C LYS A 189 4.58 2.50 1.83
N THR A 190 4.20 2.44 3.10
CA THR A 190 3.01 3.13 3.62
C THR A 190 3.24 4.63 3.65
N LEU A 191 4.44 5.12 4.03
CA LEU A 191 4.81 6.53 3.97
C LEU A 191 4.80 7.05 2.52
N LYS A 192 5.33 6.26 1.57
CA LYS A 192 5.27 6.61 0.14
C LYS A 192 3.83 6.84 -0.35
N THR A 193 2.85 6.11 0.18
CA THR A 193 1.43 6.34 -0.16
C THR A 193 0.97 7.74 0.31
N VAL A 194 1.42 8.18 1.48
CA VAL A 194 1.11 9.52 2.01
C VAL A 194 1.81 10.61 1.19
N THR A 195 3.07 10.38 0.80
CA THR A 195 3.80 11.36 -0.04
C THR A 195 3.21 11.48 -1.43
N ILE A 196 2.75 10.37 -2.03
CA ILE A 196 2.01 10.41 -3.32
C ILE A 196 0.70 11.21 -3.19
N TYR A 197 -0.02 11.07 -2.08
CA TYR A 197 -1.19 11.90 -1.81
C TYR A 197 -0.82 13.39 -1.73
N ALA A 198 0.25 13.73 -1.02
CA ALA A 198 0.74 15.09 -0.88
C ALA A 198 1.18 15.69 -2.23
N LEU A 199 1.88 14.90 -3.07
CA LEU A 199 2.28 15.28 -4.44
C LEU A 199 1.07 15.55 -5.33
N LYS A 200 0.09 14.65 -5.33
CA LYS A 200 -1.13 14.80 -6.16
C LYS A 200 -1.97 16.02 -5.78
N ARG A 201 -1.88 16.49 -4.54
CA ARG A 201 -2.56 17.70 -4.06
C ARG A 201 -1.69 18.96 -4.15
N GLY A 202 -0.45 18.84 -4.65
CA GLY A 202 0.47 19.97 -4.78
C GLY A 202 1.08 20.44 -3.44
N TYR A 203 0.92 19.68 -2.36
CA TYR A 203 1.54 20.00 -1.07
C TYR A 203 3.06 19.73 -1.08
N LEU A 204 3.50 18.71 -1.82
CA LEU A 204 4.91 18.45 -2.12
C LEU A 204 5.19 18.74 -3.59
N LEU A 205 6.33 19.35 -3.87
CA LEU A 205 6.76 19.70 -5.24
C LEU A 205 7.58 18.58 -5.90
N GLN A 206 8.28 17.77 -5.11
CA GLN A 206 9.15 16.70 -5.58
C GLN A 206 8.89 15.41 -4.79
N ASP A 207 9.07 14.25 -5.45
CA ASP A 207 8.94 12.96 -4.79
C ASP A 207 10.19 12.68 -3.94
N PRO A 208 10.07 12.63 -2.61
CA PRO A 208 11.19 12.31 -1.73
C PRO A 208 11.61 10.83 -1.83
N PHE A 209 10.81 9.98 -2.48
CA PHE A 209 11.10 8.57 -2.73
C PHE A 209 11.62 8.29 -4.15
N ARG A 210 11.97 9.32 -4.95
CA ARG A 210 12.37 9.14 -6.37
C ARG A 210 13.49 8.12 -6.55
N ASP A 211 14.49 8.14 -5.65
CA ASP A 211 15.67 7.27 -5.72
C ASP A 211 15.59 6.09 -4.73
N HIS A 212 14.44 5.87 -4.09
CA HIS A 212 14.28 4.84 -3.06
C HIS A 212 13.68 3.56 -3.61
N HIS A 213 14.44 2.46 -3.55
CA HIS A 213 14.03 1.13 -4.00
C HIS A 213 13.63 0.25 -2.82
N PHE A 214 12.48 -0.43 -2.94
CA PHE A 214 11.95 -1.30 -1.90
C PHE A 214 12.29 -2.76 -2.19
N HIS A 215 13.12 -3.36 -1.36
CA HIS A 215 13.40 -4.79 -1.39
C HIS A 215 12.78 -5.46 -0.18
N LEU A 216 12.01 -6.53 -0.40
CA LEU A 216 11.51 -7.36 0.69
C LEU A 216 12.38 -8.61 0.76
N ALA A 217 12.94 -8.88 1.92
CA ALA A 217 13.63 -10.14 2.17
C ALA A 217 12.62 -11.30 2.06
N PRO A 218 12.96 -12.39 1.37
CA PRO A 218 12.11 -13.57 1.33
C PRO A 218 11.91 -14.10 2.74
N VAL A 219 10.67 -14.46 3.08
CA VAL A 219 10.32 -15.02 4.38
C VAL A 219 9.88 -16.46 4.17
N ASP A 220 10.68 -17.39 4.66
CA ASP A 220 10.24 -18.77 4.77
C ASP A 220 9.31 -18.92 5.98
N ARG A 221 8.06 -19.27 5.72
CA ARG A 221 7.07 -19.50 6.78
C ARG A 221 6.92 -20.97 7.11
N GLY A 222 7.56 -21.83 6.34
CA GLY A 222 7.44 -23.26 6.46
C GLY A 222 6.04 -23.78 6.12
N PHE A 223 5.88 -25.08 6.28
CA PHE A 223 4.61 -25.83 6.19
C PHE A 223 4.78 -27.08 7.07
N LEU A 224 3.68 -27.75 7.39
CA LEU A 224 3.71 -29.01 8.12
C LEU A 224 3.92 -30.19 7.17
N THR A 225 4.74 -31.15 7.60
CA THR A 225 4.86 -32.46 6.93
C THR A 225 3.63 -33.32 7.25
N ASP A 226 3.44 -34.40 6.46
CA ASP A 226 2.34 -35.35 6.72
C ASP A 226 2.45 -35.96 8.13
N GLU A 227 3.68 -36.25 8.62
CA GLU A 227 3.91 -36.79 9.96
C GLU A 227 3.57 -35.76 11.06
N GLU A 228 3.88 -34.48 10.85
CA GLU A 228 3.53 -33.42 11.80
C GLU A 228 2.01 -33.22 11.87
N ILE A 229 1.31 -33.29 10.73
CA ILE A 229 -0.16 -33.23 10.68
C ILE A 229 -0.75 -34.44 11.44
N LEU A 230 -0.24 -35.65 11.20
CA LEU A 230 -0.70 -36.86 11.88
C LEU A 230 -0.46 -36.78 13.41
N ARG A 231 0.70 -36.28 13.85
CA ARG A 231 0.96 -36.06 15.29
C ARG A 231 -0.05 -35.12 15.93
N ILE A 232 -0.39 -34.04 15.25
CA ILE A 232 -1.39 -33.06 15.73
C ILE A 232 -2.79 -33.71 15.73
N ALA A 233 -3.15 -34.45 14.68
CA ALA A 233 -4.47 -35.06 14.54
C ALA A 233 -4.70 -36.15 15.59
N ASN A 234 -3.71 -37.00 15.86
CA ASN A 234 -3.84 -38.16 16.76
C ASN A 234 -3.58 -37.80 18.23
N LYS A 235 -3.18 -36.55 18.55
CA LYS A 235 -2.95 -36.16 19.92
C LYS A 235 -4.26 -36.11 20.69
N GLU A 236 -4.37 -36.88 21.74
CA GLU A 236 -5.47 -36.75 22.69
C GLU A 236 -5.34 -35.45 23.48
N LEU A 237 -6.39 -34.63 23.40
CA LEU A 237 -6.49 -33.36 24.08
C LEU A 237 -7.75 -33.40 24.99
N THR A 238 -7.52 -33.45 26.29
CA THR A 238 -8.60 -33.51 27.28
C THR A 238 -9.26 -32.15 27.54
N ILE A 239 -8.65 -31.07 27.04
CA ILE A 239 -9.11 -29.69 27.24
C ILE A 239 -9.95 -29.27 26.03
N PRO A 240 -11.28 -29.04 26.17
CA PRO A 240 -12.17 -28.78 25.02
C PRO A 240 -11.75 -27.60 24.17
N ARG A 241 -11.17 -26.52 24.76
CA ARG A 241 -10.69 -25.37 23.99
C ARG A 241 -9.53 -25.72 23.05
N LEU A 242 -8.63 -26.64 23.48
CA LEU A 242 -7.50 -27.07 22.67
C LEU A 242 -7.96 -27.99 21.55
N GLU A 243 -8.89 -28.90 21.88
CA GLU A 243 -9.51 -29.78 20.89
C GLU A 243 -10.18 -28.99 19.77
N LEU A 244 -11.01 -28.02 20.12
CA LEU A 244 -11.64 -27.11 19.15
C LEU A 244 -10.60 -26.42 18.27
N VAL A 245 -9.55 -25.86 18.86
CA VAL A 245 -8.51 -25.12 18.11
C VAL A 245 -7.72 -26.05 17.19
N ARG A 246 -7.38 -27.26 17.63
CA ARG A 246 -6.77 -28.31 16.81
C ARG A 246 -7.64 -28.63 15.60
N ASP A 247 -8.93 -28.92 15.83
CA ASP A 247 -9.85 -29.34 14.78
C ASP A 247 -10.06 -28.22 13.74
N LEU A 248 -10.22 -26.98 14.17
CA LEU A 248 -10.32 -25.83 13.24
C LEU A 248 -9.01 -25.56 12.49
N PHE A 249 -7.86 -25.82 13.12
CA PHE A 249 -6.56 -25.74 12.47
C PHE A 249 -6.42 -26.83 11.39
N LEU A 250 -6.77 -28.07 11.71
CA LEU A 250 -6.78 -29.18 10.77
C LEU A 250 -7.79 -28.92 9.63
N PHE A 251 -8.98 -28.41 9.94
CA PHE A 251 -9.93 -27.99 8.93
C PHE A 251 -9.30 -26.99 7.93
N SER A 252 -8.53 -26.02 8.42
CA SER A 252 -7.80 -25.09 7.55
C SER A 252 -6.64 -25.76 6.80
N CYS A 253 -5.99 -26.80 7.37
CA CYS A 253 -4.96 -27.59 6.67
C CYS A 253 -5.50 -28.37 5.47
N PHE A 254 -6.79 -28.74 5.49
CA PHE A 254 -7.42 -29.54 4.44
C PHE A 254 -8.38 -28.76 3.55
N THR A 255 -8.63 -27.48 3.84
CA THR A 255 -9.47 -26.60 3.01
C THR A 255 -8.72 -25.39 2.46
N GLY A 256 -7.60 -25.01 3.09
CA GLY A 256 -6.85 -23.82 2.73
C GLY A 256 -7.53 -22.50 3.12
N LEU A 257 -8.68 -22.53 3.79
CA LEU A 257 -9.39 -21.33 4.25
C LEU A 257 -8.56 -20.56 5.29
N ALA A 258 -8.53 -19.25 5.18
CA ALA A 258 -7.90 -18.41 6.19
C ALA A 258 -8.79 -18.31 7.43
N TYR A 259 -8.21 -17.98 8.60
CA TYR A 259 -8.95 -17.83 9.85
C TYR A 259 -10.25 -17.02 9.68
N ILE A 260 -10.20 -15.88 9.01
CA ILE A 260 -11.37 -15.02 8.86
C ILE A 260 -12.48 -15.66 8.01
N ASP A 261 -12.10 -16.48 7.04
CA ASP A 261 -13.03 -17.18 6.17
C ASP A 261 -13.66 -18.37 6.93
N VAL A 262 -12.89 -19.12 7.74
CA VAL A 262 -13.41 -20.15 8.65
C VAL A 262 -14.33 -19.53 9.70
N ALA A 263 -13.96 -18.38 10.28
CA ALA A 263 -14.74 -17.70 11.30
C ALA A 263 -16.11 -17.17 10.79
N ASN A 264 -16.22 -16.95 9.49
CA ASN A 264 -17.45 -16.49 8.85
C ASN A 264 -18.16 -17.59 8.03
N LEU A 265 -17.66 -18.84 8.10
CA LEU A 265 -18.26 -19.94 7.36
C LEU A 265 -19.63 -20.29 7.95
N ARG A 266 -20.64 -20.41 7.07
CA ARG A 266 -22.04 -20.69 7.41
C ARG A 266 -22.56 -21.89 6.67
N ARG A 267 -23.71 -22.44 7.11
CA ARG A 267 -24.37 -23.59 6.46
C ARG A 267 -24.73 -23.29 5.00
N GLU A 268 -25.13 -22.06 4.69
CA GLU A 268 -25.45 -21.60 3.32
C GLU A 268 -24.27 -21.67 2.33
N HIS A 269 -23.03 -21.71 2.84
CA HIS A 269 -21.84 -21.89 2.02
C HIS A 269 -21.57 -23.35 1.64
N LEU A 270 -22.30 -24.31 2.23
CA LEU A 270 -22.21 -25.73 1.88
C LEU A 270 -23.23 -26.04 0.80
N VAL A 271 -22.76 -26.37 -0.39
CA VAL A 271 -23.59 -26.67 -1.56
C VAL A 271 -23.32 -28.09 -2.02
N THR A 272 -24.38 -28.88 -2.23
CA THR A 272 -24.24 -30.22 -2.81
C THR A 272 -24.37 -30.13 -4.33
N LEU A 273 -23.33 -30.54 -5.06
CA LEU A 273 -23.31 -30.64 -6.51
C LEU A 273 -22.88 -32.07 -6.89
N ASP A 274 -23.67 -32.70 -7.71
CA ASP A 274 -23.41 -34.09 -8.19
C ASP A 274 -23.08 -35.06 -7.05
N GLY A 275 -23.82 -34.98 -5.95
CA GLY A 275 -23.65 -35.83 -4.76
C GLY A 275 -22.42 -35.53 -3.92
N LYS A 276 -21.66 -34.49 -4.27
CA LYS A 276 -20.45 -34.02 -3.54
C LYS A 276 -20.71 -32.68 -2.84
N VAL A 277 -20.22 -32.56 -1.62
CA VAL A 277 -20.38 -31.32 -0.83
C VAL A 277 -19.20 -30.38 -1.10
N TRP A 278 -19.54 -29.15 -1.43
CA TRP A 278 -18.58 -28.09 -1.72
C TRP A 278 -18.73 -26.95 -0.71
N ILE A 279 -17.62 -26.31 -0.38
CA ILE A 279 -17.63 -24.96 0.21
C ILE A 279 -17.58 -23.96 -0.95
N MET A 280 -18.66 -23.18 -1.10
CA MET A 280 -18.73 -22.07 -2.05
C MET A 280 -18.80 -20.76 -1.28
N THR A 281 -17.73 -20.00 -1.29
CA THR A 281 -17.63 -18.75 -0.52
C THR A 281 -16.81 -17.71 -1.27
N ARG A 282 -16.85 -16.46 -0.77
CA ARG A 282 -15.97 -15.38 -1.24
C ARG A 282 -15.03 -14.99 -0.11
N ARG A 283 -13.75 -14.89 -0.45
CA ARG A 283 -12.75 -14.46 0.54
C ARG A 283 -13.07 -13.07 1.09
N LYS A 284 -13.11 -12.96 2.43
CA LYS A 284 -13.37 -11.68 3.10
C LYS A 284 -12.37 -10.58 2.72
N LYS A 285 -11.10 -10.94 2.45
CA LYS A 285 -10.04 -9.97 2.14
C LYS A 285 -10.01 -9.48 0.71
N THR A 286 -10.42 -10.31 -0.26
CA THR A 286 -10.23 -10.05 -1.70
C THR A 286 -11.52 -10.09 -2.50
N SER A 287 -12.63 -10.51 -1.89
CA SER A 287 -13.93 -10.77 -2.52
C SER A 287 -13.87 -11.77 -3.70
N VAL A 288 -12.75 -12.51 -3.83
CA VAL A 288 -12.58 -13.54 -4.87
C VAL A 288 -13.29 -14.81 -4.43
N GLU A 289 -13.93 -15.49 -5.36
CA GLU A 289 -14.55 -16.79 -5.15
C GLU A 289 -13.52 -17.84 -4.75
N SER A 290 -13.91 -18.68 -3.81
CA SER A 290 -13.12 -19.81 -3.30
C SER A 290 -14.06 -21.01 -3.22
N ASN A 291 -13.90 -21.96 -4.14
CA ASN A 291 -14.70 -23.15 -4.25
C ASN A 291 -13.83 -24.35 -3.89
N ILE A 292 -14.20 -25.07 -2.84
CA ILE A 292 -13.41 -26.15 -2.28
C ILE A 292 -14.28 -27.38 -2.13
N LEU A 293 -13.89 -28.47 -2.78
CA LEU A 293 -14.52 -29.77 -2.55
C LEU A 293 -14.17 -30.24 -1.12
N LEU A 294 -15.18 -30.55 -0.35
CA LEU A 294 -14.99 -31.10 0.99
C LEU A 294 -14.53 -32.56 0.92
N LEU A 295 -13.34 -32.81 1.43
CA LEU A 295 -12.80 -34.15 1.69
C LEU A 295 -13.35 -34.70 3.01
N ASP A 296 -13.10 -35.96 3.32
CA ASP A 296 -13.72 -36.63 4.48
C ASP A 296 -13.29 -36.03 5.82
N ILE A 297 -12.02 -35.64 5.98
CA ILE A 297 -11.55 -35.00 7.23
C ILE A 297 -12.30 -33.72 7.56
N PRO A 298 -12.36 -32.70 6.67
CA PRO A 298 -13.16 -31.50 6.96
C PRO A 298 -14.66 -31.78 7.09
N LYS A 299 -15.23 -32.81 6.42
CA LYS A 299 -16.64 -33.22 6.65
C LYS A 299 -16.85 -33.71 8.08
N ALA A 300 -16.01 -34.65 8.55
CA ALA A 300 -16.10 -35.18 9.93
C ALA A 300 -15.97 -34.05 10.98
N ILE A 301 -15.11 -33.06 10.74
CA ILE A 301 -14.97 -31.90 11.63
C ILE A 301 -16.29 -31.07 11.63
N ILE A 302 -16.90 -30.81 10.48
CA ILE A 302 -18.19 -30.10 10.41
C ILE A 302 -19.26 -30.86 11.17
N GLU A 303 -19.36 -32.18 10.96
CA GLU A 303 -20.35 -33.05 11.63
C GLU A 303 -20.18 -33.04 13.15
N LYS A 304 -18.93 -33.13 13.66
CA LYS A 304 -18.60 -33.06 15.08
C LYS A 304 -19.16 -31.79 15.77
N TYR A 305 -19.12 -30.63 15.08
CA TYR A 305 -19.57 -29.36 15.63
C TYR A 305 -20.99 -28.97 15.21
N SER A 306 -21.67 -29.78 14.40
CA SER A 306 -23.01 -29.48 13.87
C SER A 306 -24.07 -29.34 14.97
N SER A 307 -24.00 -30.15 16.03
CA SER A 307 -24.91 -30.14 17.17
C SER A 307 -24.63 -29.04 18.20
N SER A 308 -23.37 -28.57 18.25
CA SER A 308 -22.93 -27.53 19.21
C SER A 308 -23.23 -26.11 18.73
N THR A 309 -23.57 -25.93 17.46
CA THR A 309 -23.84 -24.62 16.83
C THR A 309 -25.32 -24.37 16.65
N THR A 310 -26.06 -24.29 17.74
CA THR A 310 -27.42 -23.69 17.79
C THR A 310 -27.37 -22.16 17.74
N SER A 311 -26.28 -21.55 17.28
CA SER A 311 -26.18 -20.11 17.21
C SER A 311 -27.15 -19.55 16.17
N GLN A 312 -27.95 -18.57 16.54
CA GLN A 312 -28.89 -17.82 15.69
C GLN A 312 -28.22 -17.25 14.42
N ASP A 313 -26.86 -17.21 14.40
CA ASP A 313 -26.04 -16.65 13.30
C ASP A 313 -25.77 -17.64 12.15
N GLY A 314 -26.20 -18.91 12.21
CA GLY A 314 -25.98 -19.92 11.17
C GLY A 314 -24.51 -20.29 10.89
N LYS A 315 -23.57 -19.92 11.78
CA LYS A 315 -22.15 -20.27 11.67
C LYS A 315 -21.92 -21.78 11.83
N LEU A 316 -20.93 -22.34 11.13
CA LEU A 316 -20.59 -23.75 11.22
C LEU A 316 -19.81 -24.13 12.48
N PHE A 317 -19.04 -23.17 13.03
CA PHE A 317 -18.13 -23.44 14.14
C PHE A 317 -18.23 -22.42 15.26
N PRO A 318 -18.04 -22.81 16.52
CA PRO A 318 -17.73 -21.88 17.60
C PRO A 318 -16.32 -21.29 17.37
N ILE A 319 -16.19 -19.96 17.37
CA ILE A 319 -14.94 -19.29 16.99
C ILE A 319 -14.40 -18.44 18.14
N LEU A 320 -13.12 -18.66 18.46
CA LEU A 320 -12.33 -17.77 19.32
C LEU A 320 -11.64 -16.69 18.48
N SER A 321 -11.20 -15.59 19.09
CA SER A 321 -10.42 -14.57 18.38
C SER A 321 -9.14 -15.15 17.79
N ASN A 322 -8.65 -14.59 16.66
CA ASN A 322 -7.42 -15.07 16.02
C ASN A 322 -6.20 -15.06 16.95
N GLN A 323 -6.15 -14.11 17.87
CA GLN A 323 -5.08 -14.03 18.87
C GLN A 323 -5.14 -15.23 19.83
N LYS A 324 -6.33 -15.56 20.38
CA LYS A 324 -6.53 -16.73 21.24
C LYS A 324 -6.26 -18.03 20.48
N MET A 325 -6.75 -18.16 19.24
CA MET A 325 -6.47 -19.34 18.40
C MET A 325 -4.97 -19.55 18.24
N ASN A 326 -4.21 -18.51 17.86
CA ASN A 326 -2.77 -18.62 17.69
C ASN A 326 -2.01 -18.81 19.02
N ALA A 327 -2.54 -18.37 20.16
CA ALA A 327 -1.95 -18.65 21.47
C ALA A 327 -2.10 -20.13 21.83
N TYR A 328 -3.29 -20.70 21.64
CA TYR A 328 -3.54 -22.13 21.89
C TYR A 328 -2.83 -23.06 20.89
N LEU A 329 -2.62 -22.60 19.65
CA LEU A 329 -1.81 -23.35 18.70
C LEU A 329 -0.36 -23.51 19.13
N LYS A 330 0.21 -22.59 19.93
CA LYS A 330 1.54 -22.78 20.53
C LYS A 330 1.51 -23.90 21.56
N GLU A 331 0.52 -23.89 22.44
CA GLU A 331 0.32 -24.94 23.45
C GLU A 331 0.17 -26.32 22.77
N ILE A 332 -0.60 -26.40 21.69
CA ILE A 332 -0.77 -27.63 20.90
C ILE A 332 0.57 -28.05 20.25
N ALA A 333 1.36 -27.11 19.73
CA ALA A 333 2.67 -27.40 19.15
C ALA A 333 3.59 -28.07 20.17
N ASP A 334 3.64 -27.51 21.38
CA ASP A 334 4.46 -28.04 22.50
C ASP A 334 3.99 -29.43 22.89
N LEU A 335 2.67 -29.66 23.06
CA LEU A 335 2.09 -30.95 23.40
C LEU A 335 2.29 -32.02 22.31
N CYS A 336 2.41 -31.63 21.05
CA CYS A 336 2.62 -32.55 19.91
C CYS A 336 4.09 -32.71 19.54
N GLY A 337 5.02 -32.03 20.19
CA GLY A 337 6.46 -32.04 19.87
C GLY A 337 6.74 -31.46 18.47
N VAL A 338 5.96 -30.46 18.04
CA VAL A 338 6.15 -29.77 16.75
C VAL A 338 6.96 -28.50 16.98
N GLN A 339 8.19 -28.46 16.49
CA GLN A 339 9.10 -27.32 16.68
C GLN A 339 8.73 -26.08 15.87
N LYS A 340 7.85 -26.24 14.86
CA LYS A 340 7.39 -25.13 14.02
C LYS A 340 6.38 -24.26 14.76
N ARG A 341 6.44 -22.96 14.53
CA ARG A 341 5.46 -22.02 15.07
C ARG A 341 4.10 -22.23 14.40
N LEU A 342 3.19 -22.94 15.06
CA LEU A 342 1.83 -23.12 14.56
C LEU A 342 1.07 -21.78 14.58
N THR A 343 0.48 -21.46 13.44
CA THR A 343 -0.43 -20.32 13.27
C THR A 343 -1.51 -20.70 12.28
N PHE A 344 -2.68 -20.07 12.35
CA PHE A 344 -3.73 -20.34 11.37
C PHE A 344 -3.28 -20.09 9.93
N HIS A 345 -2.32 -19.17 9.74
CA HIS A 345 -1.75 -18.93 8.42
C HIS A 345 -0.86 -20.09 7.94
N LEU A 346 -0.17 -20.77 8.87
CA LEU A 346 0.63 -21.96 8.56
C LEU A 346 -0.26 -23.10 8.01
N ALA A 347 -1.47 -23.29 8.57
CA ALA A 347 -2.41 -24.28 8.05
C ALA A 347 -2.69 -24.07 6.54
N ARG A 348 -2.93 -22.84 6.16
CA ARG A 348 -3.16 -22.49 4.76
C ARG A 348 -1.90 -22.68 3.89
N HIS A 349 -0.70 -22.40 4.42
CA HIS A 349 0.57 -22.72 3.75
C HIS A 349 0.72 -24.24 3.56
N THR A 350 0.39 -25.00 4.60
CA THR A 350 0.40 -26.47 4.58
C THR A 350 -0.53 -27.02 3.50
N PHE A 351 -1.79 -26.56 3.45
CA PHE A 351 -2.73 -26.94 2.39
C PHE A 351 -2.16 -26.68 0.99
N ALA A 352 -1.63 -25.46 0.75
CA ALA A 352 -1.11 -25.09 -0.55
C ALA A 352 0.08 -25.97 -0.97
N THR A 353 1.05 -26.14 -0.07
CA THR A 353 2.26 -26.94 -0.35
C THR A 353 1.93 -28.42 -0.50
N MET A 354 1.09 -28.97 0.39
CA MET A 354 0.64 -30.35 0.35
C MET A 354 -0.12 -30.66 -0.96
N SER A 355 -1.04 -29.78 -1.36
CA SER A 355 -1.81 -29.96 -2.61
C SER A 355 -0.89 -29.96 -3.83
N LEU A 356 0.04 -28.99 -3.92
CA LEU A 356 0.99 -28.91 -5.02
C LEU A 356 1.96 -30.10 -5.04
N SER A 357 2.43 -30.56 -3.87
CA SER A 357 3.31 -31.74 -3.79
C SER A 357 2.61 -33.04 -4.18
N LYS A 358 1.30 -33.11 -3.96
CA LYS A 358 0.46 -34.26 -4.38
C LYS A 358 -0.08 -34.12 -5.81
N GLY A 359 0.44 -33.20 -6.62
CA GLY A 359 0.14 -33.08 -8.05
C GLY A 359 -1.08 -32.26 -8.43
N VAL A 360 -1.72 -31.56 -7.46
CA VAL A 360 -2.83 -30.65 -7.81
C VAL A 360 -2.28 -29.47 -8.62
N PRO A 361 -2.84 -29.13 -9.79
CA PRO A 361 -2.38 -28.01 -10.59
C PRO A 361 -2.40 -26.68 -9.83
N MET A 362 -1.40 -25.83 -10.09
CA MET A 362 -1.23 -24.55 -9.38
C MET A 362 -2.44 -23.62 -9.58
N GLU A 363 -3.06 -23.66 -10.76
CA GLU A 363 -4.25 -22.88 -11.09
C GLU A 363 -5.43 -23.29 -10.21
N SER A 364 -5.61 -24.60 -10.00
CA SER A 364 -6.65 -25.14 -9.13
C SER A 364 -6.41 -24.76 -7.68
N VAL A 365 -5.17 -24.88 -7.18
CA VAL A 365 -4.80 -24.45 -5.84
C VAL A 365 -4.99 -22.93 -5.67
N SER A 366 -4.63 -22.14 -6.68
CA SER A 366 -4.83 -20.70 -6.69
C SER A 366 -6.31 -20.31 -6.57
N LYS A 367 -7.19 -21.01 -7.29
CA LYS A 367 -8.65 -20.83 -7.20
C LYS A 367 -9.21 -21.25 -5.84
N MET A 368 -8.86 -22.43 -5.35
CA MET A 368 -9.27 -22.88 -4.01
C MET A 368 -8.85 -21.89 -2.91
N LEU A 369 -7.65 -21.35 -3.04
CA LEU A 369 -7.15 -20.32 -2.12
C LEU A 369 -7.77 -18.92 -2.37
N GLY A 370 -8.51 -18.67 -3.43
CA GLY A 370 -9.06 -17.36 -3.78
C GLY A 370 -7.98 -16.28 -3.98
N HIS A 371 -6.90 -16.63 -4.68
CA HIS A 371 -5.86 -15.66 -5.03
C HIS A 371 -6.22 -14.90 -6.31
N THR A 372 -6.08 -13.58 -6.29
CA THR A 372 -6.28 -12.71 -7.46
C THR A 372 -5.13 -12.84 -8.48
N ASN A 373 -3.95 -13.26 -8.02
CA ASN A 373 -2.75 -13.37 -8.83
C ASN A 373 -2.03 -14.69 -8.51
N ILE A 374 -1.79 -15.49 -9.54
CA ILE A 374 -1.12 -16.79 -9.42
C ILE A 374 0.29 -16.69 -8.82
N LYS A 375 0.98 -15.54 -8.99
CA LYS A 375 2.27 -15.27 -8.33
C LYS A 375 2.20 -15.44 -6.80
N THR A 376 1.03 -15.23 -6.20
CA THR A 376 0.81 -15.48 -4.77
C THR A 376 0.84 -16.97 -4.44
N THR A 377 0.46 -17.84 -5.38
CA THR A 377 0.51 -19.29 -5.21
C THR A 377 1.90 -19.83 -5.52
N GLN A 378 2.65 -19.20 -6.42
CA GLN A 378 4.02 -19.59 -6.76
C GLN A 378 5.00 -19.63 -5.59
N ILE A 379 4.72 -18.85 -4.51
CA ILE A 379 5.54 -18.88 -3.29
C ILE A 379 5.50 -20.27 -2.59
N TYR A 380 4.48 -21.07 -2.86
CA TYR A 380 4.32 -22.43 -2.33
C TYR A 380 4.90 -23.49 -3.27
N ALA A 381 5.14 -23.15 -4.51
CA ALA A 381 5.69 -24.04 -5.52
C ALA A 381 7.21 -24.19 -5.36
N ARG A 382 7.66 -24.54 -4.16
CA ARG A 382 9.01 -25.07 -3.99
C ARG A 382 9.04 -26.42 -4.65
N ILE A 383 9.63 -26.48 -5.84
CA ILE A 383 9.87 -27.75 -6.54
C ILE A 383 10.86 -28.52 -5.67
N THR A 384 10.35 -29.49 -4.94
CA THR A 384 11.19 -30.44 -4.20
C THR A 384 11.74 -31.45 -5.20
N SER A 385 12.94 -32.02 -4.94
CA SER A 385 13.49 -33.10 -5.75
C SER A 385 12.49 -34.25 -5.92
N LYS A 386 11.72 -34.58 -4.88
CA LYS A 386 10.64 -35.56 -4.89
C LYS A 386 9.54 -35.22 -5.90
N LYS A 387 9.19 -33.96 -6.08
CA LYS A 387 8.19 -33.56 -7.08
C LYS A 387 8.75 -33.71 -8.50
N ILE A 388 10.00 -33.32 -8.71
CA ILE A 388 10.66 -33.51 -10.02
C ILE A 388 10.72 -35.01 -10.36
N GLU A 389 11.14 -35.83 -9.41
CA GLU A 389 11.17 -37.31 -9.56
C GLU A 389 9.79 -37.85 -9.93
N HIS A 390 8.76 -37.52 -9.17
CA HIS A 390 7.39 -37.97 -9.47
C HIS A 390 6.88 -37.50 -10.83
N ASP A 391 7.10 -36.23 -11.20
CA ASP A 391 6.66 -35.68 -12.48
C ASP A 391 7.42 -36.36 -13.65
N MET A 392 8.72 -36.68 -13.46
CA MET A 392 9.51 -37.40 -14.44
C MET A 392 9.11 -38.87 -14.55
N GLU A 393 8.75 -39.56 -13.45
CA GLU A 393 8.19 -40.90 -13.46
C GLU A 393 6.86 -40.95 -14.22
N GLN A 394 5.97 -39.97 -13.99
CA GLN A 394 4.72 -39.87 -14.76
C GLN A 394 4.98 -39.63 -16.26
N LEU A 395 5.98 -38.79 -16.57
CA LEU A 395 6.38 -38.57 -17.96
C LEU A 395 6.95 -39.87 -18.59
N ALA A 396 7.82 -40.55 -17.86
CA ALA A 396 8.39 -41.82 -18.32
C ALA A 396 7.30 -42.83 -18.68
N GLY A 397 6.26 -43.00 -17.82
CA GLY A 397 5.12 -43.86 -18.11
C GLY A 397 4.35 -43.47 -19.38
N LYS A 398 4.26 -42.19 -19.71
CA LYS A 398 3.61 -41.69 -20.93
C LYS A 398 4.50 -41.92 -22.18
N LEU A 399 5.81 -42.04 -21.99
CA LEU A 399 6.78 -42.25 -23.07
C LEU A 399 7.07 -43.72 -23.36
N ASN A 400 6.45 -44.67 -22.66
CA ASN A 400 6.66 -46.11 -22.87
C ASN A 400 6.48 -46.53 -24.33
N LYS A 401 5.52 -45.97 -25.08
CA LYS A 401 5.35 -46.23 -26.51
C LYS A 401 6.59 -45.87 -27.35
N PHE A 402 7.35 -44.87 -26.92
CA PHE A 402 8.60 -44.50 -27.60
C PHE A 402 9.73 -45.46 -27.23
N ASN A 403 9.77 -45.93 -25.97
CA ASN A 403 10.75 -46.93 -25.52
C ASN A 403 10.55 -48.22 -26.26
N GLU A 404 9.30 -48.71 -26.39
CA GLU A 404 8.95 -49.91 -27.19
C GLU A 404 9.34 -49.73 -28.66
N ALA A 405 9.09 -48.56 -29.26
CA ALA A 405 9.45 -48.29 -30.65
C ALA A 405 10.97 -48.19 -30.88
N MET A 406 11.73 -47.85 -29.84
CA MET A 406 13.21 -47.73 -29.86
C MET A 406 13.90 -49.00 -29.37
N GLY A 407 13.15 -50.05 -28.95
CA GLY A 407 13.69 -51.30 -28.44
C GLY A 407 14.40 -51.21 -27.10
N LEU A 408 14.00 -50.24 -26.23
CA LEU A 408 14.51 -49.98 -24.87
C LEU A 408 13.64 -50.66 -23.80
#